data_7b80f316800cc5713c891d697f48bbc5
#
_entry.id   7b80f316800cc5713c891d697f48bbc5
#
_cell.length_a   1.000
_cell.length_b   1.000
_cell.length_c   1.000
_cell.angle_alpha   90.00
_cell.angle_beta   90.00
_cell.angle_gamma   90.00
#
_symmetry.space_group_name_H-M   'P 1'
#
loop_
_entity.id
_entity.type
_entity.pdbx_description
1 polymer ?
#
loop_
_entity_poly.entity_id
_entity_poly.type
_entity_poly.pdbx_seq_one_letter_code
_entity_poly.pdbx_strand_id
1 'polypeptide(L)'
;DFSKLKKQHKELHPLAEQIKDKIDIDSPTIDNYREIRSLLQDTKDLWVKHREEEEQTVELDLEPVLSSKEQIELNEKLGKHGQSMSKPANLILPFIIYNLEGDDRDKFTSDMPWILKKFVLPVIWKKKWVKMKPFLLA
;
A
#
# COMPACT_ATOMS: atom_id res chain seq x y z
N ASP A 1 6.76 14.91 -15.28
CA ASP A 1 5.81 14.59 -16.39
C ASP A 1 4.89 13.44 -15.98
N PHE A 2 3.65 13.79 -15.61
CA PHE A 2 2.61 12.84 -15.18
C PHE A 2 2.19 11.83 -16.26
N SER A 3 2.52 12.04 -17.54
CA SER A 3 2.17 11.08 -18.61
C SER A 3 2.89 9.74 -18.45
N LYS A 4 4.12 9.78 -17.95
CA LYS A 4 4.95 8.60 -17.69
C LYS A 4 4.39 7.78 -16.52
N LEU A 5 4.02 8.44 -15.42
CA LEU A 5 3.39 7.80 -14.26
C LEU A 5 2.05 7.14 -14.64
N LYS A 6 1.24 7.84 -15.44
CA LYS A 6 -0.02 7.29 -15.95
C LYS A 6 0.18 6.05 -16.83
N LYS A 7 1.27 5.99 -17.60
CA LYS A 7 1.61 4.80 -18.38
C LYS A 7 1.97 3.63 -17.47
N GLN A 8 2.81 3.87 -16.46
CA GLN A 8 3.20 2.84 -15.49
C GLN A 8 2.02 2.29 -14.70
N HIS A 9 1.06 3.12 -14.28
CA HIS A 9 -0.20 2.65 -13.69
C HIS A 9 -0.96 1.69 -14.60
N LYS A 10 -0.99 1.96 -15.91
CA LYS A 10 -1.64 1.07 -16.89
C LYS A 10 -0.88 -0.26 -17.08
N GLU A 11 0.40 -0.28 -16.82
CA GLU A 11 1.24 -1.49 -16.87
C GLU A 11 1.13 -2.32 -15.58
N LEU A 12 0.99 -1.67 -14.41
CA LEU A 12 0.84 -2.33 -13.11
C LEU A 12 -0.51 -3.06 -12.97
N HIS A 13 -1.59 -2.46 -13.46
CA HIS A 13 -2.93 -3.02 -13.29
C HIS A 13 -3.09 -4.43 -13.89
N PRO A 14 -2.66 -4.71 -15.14
CA PRO A 14 -2.73 -6.06 -15.69
C PRO A 14 -1.88 -7.10 -14.94
N LEU A 15 -0.74 -6.70 -14.38
CA LEU A 15 0.10 -7.60 -13.57
C LEU A 15 -0.65 -8.02 -12.29
N ALA A 16 -1.31 -7.08 -11.62
CA ALA A 16 -2.10 -7.37 -10.43
C ALA A 16 -3.27 -8.32 -10.73
N GLU A 17 -3.98 -8.14 -11.85
CA GLU A 17 -5.07 -9.04 -12.27
C GLU A 17 -4.53 -10.43 -12.62
N GLN A 18 -3.41 -10.55 -13.34
CA GLN A 18 -2.80 -11.84 -13.64
C GLN A 18 -2.37 -12.59 -12.37
N ILE A 19 -1.81 -11.91 -11.38
CA ILE A 19 -1.46 -12.51 -10.09
C ILE A 19 -2.72 -13.04 -9.40
N LYS A 20 -3.79 -12.24 -9.35
CA LYS A 20 -5.06 -12.61 -8.75
C LYS A 20 -5.64 -13.87 -9.39
N ASP A 21 -5.71 -13.92 -10.73
CA ASP A 21 -6.25 -15.06 -11.46
C ASP A 21 -5.46 -16.34 -11.20
N LYS A 22 -4.14 -16.22 -10.99
CA LYS A 22 -3.28 -17.38 -10.70
C LYS A 22 -3.31 -17.83 -9.23
N ILE A 23 -3.69 -16.96 -8.31
CA ILE A 23 -3.85 -17.32 -6.89
C ILE A 23 -5.15 -18.08 -6.66
N ASP A 24 -6.20 -17.79 -7.42
CA ASP A 24 -7.53 -18.39 -7.29
C ASP A 24 -7.65 -19.81 -7.91
N ILE A 25 -6.53 -20.48 -8.24
CA ILE A 25 -6.51 -21.83 -8.77
C ILE A 25 -6.70 -22.86 -7.63
N ASP A 26 -7.71 -23.72 -7.74
CA ASP A 26 -8.05 -24.72 -6.70
C ASP A 26 -6.95 -25.72 -6.39
N SER A 27 -6.11 -26.07 -7.36
CA SER A 27 -5.02 -27.06 -7.19
C SER A 27 -3.76 -26.57 -7.92
N PRO A 28 -3.01 -25.63 -7.34
CA PRO A 28 -1.85 -25.04 -7.98
C PRO A 28 -0.70 -26.04 -8.10
N THR A 29 -0.07 -26.08 -9.27
CA THR A 29 1.14 -26.85 -9.56
C THR A 29 2.40 -26.06 -9.18
N ILE A 30 3.56 -26.73 -9.20
CA ILE A 30 4.84 -26.05 -8.99
C ILE A 30 5.11 -24.96 -10.06
N ASP A 31 4.61 -25.15 -11.28
CA ASP A 31 4.77 -24.19 -12.35
C ASP A 31 3.87 -22.97 -12.14
N ASN A 32 2.67 -23.14 -11.59
CA ASN A 32 1.84 -21.98 -11.18
C ASN A 32 2.56 -21.12 -10.13
N TYR A 33 3.23 -21.73 -9.14
CA TYR A 33 4.01 -20.96 -8.16
C TYR A 33 5.21 -20.24 -8.79
N ARG A 34 5.89 -20.84 -9.78
CA ARG A 34 6.98 -20.20 -10.51
C ARG A 34 6.50 -19.00 -11.31
N GLU A 35 5.36 -19.13 -11.98
CA GLU A 35 4.74 -18.05 -12.73
C GLU A 35 4.30 -16.90 -11.81
N ILE A 36 3.64 -17.20 -10.68
CA ILE A 36 3.27 -16.19 -9.68
C ILE A 36 4.52 -15.45 -9.18
N ARG A 37 5.59 -16.19 -8.88
CA ARG A 37 6.86 -15.58 -8.45
C ARG A 37 7.45 -14.64 -9.49
N SER A 38 7.42 -15.01 -10.77
CA SER A 38 7.87 -14.15 -11.87
C SER A 38 7.04 -12.88 -11.95
N LEU A 39 5.71 -13.00 -11.95
CA LEU A 39 4.79 -11.86 -11.97
C LEU A 39 4.96 -10.92 -10.77
N LEU A 40 5.21 -11.48 -9.59
CA LEU A 40 5.51 -10.69 -8.38
C LEU A 40 6.83 -9.93 -8.52
N GLN A 41 7.84 -10.55 -9.14
CA GLN A 41 9.13 -9.87 -9.38
C GLN A 41 8.96 -8.74 -10.39
N ASP A 42 8.28 -8.98 -11.52
CA ASP A 42 8.01 -7.96 -12.53
C ASP A 42 7.20 -6.78 -11.95
N THR A 43 6.20 -7.10 -11.13
CA THR A 43 5.40 -6.09 -10.41
C THR A 43 6.26 -5.28 -9.46
N LYS A 44 7.14 -5.93 -8.70
CA LYS A 44 8.05 -5.26 -7.76
C LYS A 44 8.99 -4.30 -8.50
N ASP A 45 9.61 -4.75 -9.59
CA ASP A 45 10.59 -3.95 -10.32
C ASP A 45 9.92 -2.72 -10.95
N LEU A 46 8.72 -2.90 -11.52
CA LEU A 46 7.94 -1.78 -12.05
C LEU A 46 7.46 -0.84 -10.94
N TRP A 47 7.02 -1.38 -9.79
CA TRP A 47 6.55 -0.60 -8.65
C TRP A 47 7.65 0.25 -8.02
N VAL A 48 8.85 -0.31 -7.81
CA VAL A 48 9.98 0.44 -7.25
C VAL A 48 10.32 1.62 -8.14
N LYS A 49 10.43 1.38 -9.44
CA LYS A 49 10.70 2.45 -10.42
C LYS A 49 9.59 3.50 -10.45
N HIS A 50 8.33 3.07 -10.43
CA HIS A 50 7.19 3.98 -10.41
C HIS A 50 7.21 4.88 -9.19
N ARG A 51 7.42 4.30 -7.99
CA ARG A 51 7.49 5.05 -6.75
C ARG A 51 8.60 6.10 -6.77
N GLU A 52 9.81 5.73 -7.18
CA GLU A 52 10.93 6.66 -7.26
C GLU A 52 10.65 7.83 -8.20
N GLU A 53 10.04 7.56 -9.35
CA GLU A 53 9.67 8.61 -10.32
C GLU A 53 8.50 9.46 -9.82
N GLU A 54 7.54 8.88 -9.10
CA GLU A 54 6.44 9.63 -8.49
C GLU A 54 6.94 10.56 -7.38
N GLU A 55 7.80 10.06 -6.47
CA GLU A 55 8.43 10.84 -5.41
C GLU A 55 9.20 12.04 -6.00
N GLN A 56 10.04 11.80 -7.02
CA GLN A 56 10.76 12.87 -7.71
C GLN A 56 9.83 13.88 -8.39
N THR A 57 8.75 13.43 -9.01
CA THR A 57 7.78 14.32 -9.67
C THR A 57 7.05 15.18 -8.64
N VAL A 58 6.70 14.64 -7.50
CA VAL A 58 6.09 15.40 -6.41
C VAL A 58 7.07 16.46 -5.87
N GLU A 59 8.29 16.05 -5.55
CA GLU A 59 9.31 16.93 -4.96
C GLU A 59 9.74 18.04 -5.91
N LEU A 60 10.00 17.73 -7.17
CA LEU A 60 10.58 18.67 -8.13
C LEU A 60 9.55 19.49 -8.92
N ASP A 61 8.42 18.88 -9.26
CA ASP A 61 7.43 19.52 -10.15
C ASP A 61 6.21 20.07 -9.39
N LEU A 62 5.82 19.44 -8.29
CA LEU A 62 4.58 19.78 -7.58
C LEU A 62 4.80 20.66 -6.36
N GLU A 63 5.68 20.27 -5.45
CA GLU A 63 5.93 21.00 -4.20
C GLU A 63 6.33 22.47 -4.42
N PRO A 64 7.21 22.80 -5.38
CA PRO A 64 7.65 24.18 -5.58
C PRO A 64 6.56 25.12 -6.11
N VAL A 65 5.50 24.58 -6.72
CA VAL A 65 4.41 25.38 -7.30
C VAL A 65 3.19 25.51 -6.40
N LEU A 66 3.14 24.75 -5.30
CA LEU A 66 2.05 24.78 -4.33
C LEU A 66 2.41 25.67 -3.12
N SER A 67 1.52 26.58 -2.75
CA SER A 67 1.60 27.25 -1.46
C SER A 67 1.44 26.25 -0.30
N SER A 68 1.92 26.58 0.88
CA SER A 68 1.75 25.75 2.09
C SER A 68 0.28 25.40 2.37
N LYS A 69 -0.65 26.33 2.07
CA LYS A 69 -2.10 26.08 2.24
C LYS A 69 -2.60 25.02 1.26
N GLU A 70 -2.20 25.09 0.00
CA GLU A 70 -2.59 24.13 -1.04
C GLU A 70 -2.00 22.74 -0.76
N GLN A 71 -0.77 22.68 -0.23
CA GLN A 71 -0.16 21.41 0.20
C GLN A 71 -0.96 20.75 1.33
N ILE A 72 -1.40 21.52 2.34
CA ILE A 72 -2.26 21.02 3.42
C ILE A 72 -3.60 20.52 2.86
N GLU A 73 -4.27 21.31 2.03
CA GLU A 73 -5.54 20.92 1.42
C GLU A 73 -5.42 19.66 0.54
N LEU A 74 -4.32 19.54 -0.20
CA LEU A 74 -4.03 18.34 -1.01
C LEU A 74 -3.83 17.12 -0.12
N ASN A 75 -3.02 17.22 0.93
CA ASN A 75 -2.78 16.13 1.87
C ASN A 75 -4.06 15.66 2.57
N GLU A 76 -4.95 16.59 2.95
CA GLU A 76 -6.26 16.22 3.50
C GLU A 76 -7.13 15.46 2.49
N LYS A 77 -7.14 15.87 1.23
CA LYS A 77 -7.89 15.19 0.16
C LYS A 77 -7.32 13.79 -0.10
N LEU A 78 -5.99 13.67 -0.17
CA LEU A 78 -5.31 12.37 -0.34
C LEU A 78 -5.58 11.45 0.85
N GLY A 79 -5.52 11.97 2.08
CA GLY A 79 -5.85 11.22 3.28
C GLY A 79 -7.29 10.67 3.27
N LYS A 80 -8.27 11.50 2.91
CA LYS A 80 -9.68 11.08 2.76
C LYS A 80 -9.87 10.05 1.66
N HIS A 81 -9.19 10.23 0.53
CA HIS A 81 -9.21 9.26 -0.57
C HIS A 81 -8.60 7.93 -0.14
N GLY A 82 -7.41 7.93 0.46
CA GLY A 82 -6.75 6.74 0.99
C GLY A 82 -7.62 5.97 2.00
N GLN A 83 -8.28 6.68 2.93
CA GLN A 83 -9.24 6.06 3.86
C GLN A 83 -10.41 5.40 3.14
N SER A 84 -10.95 6.01 2.09
CA SER A 84 -12.06 5.43 1.31
C SER A 84 -11.68 4.16 0.57
N MET A 85 -10.43 4.07 0.12
CA MET A 85 -9.86 2.93 -0.61
C MET A 85 -9.33 1.82 0.30
N SER A 86 -9.04 2.12 1.57
CA SER A 86 -8.48 1.19 2.56
C SER A 86 -9.53 0.23 3.13
N LYS A 87 -10.08 -0.62 2.26
CA LYS A 87 -11.07 -1.62 2.65
C LYS A 87 -10.59 -3.03 2.28
N PRO A 88 -10.79 -4.02 3.15
CA PRO A 88 -11.36 -3.91 4.50
C PRO A 88 -10.35 -3.39 5.54
N ALA A 89 -10.76 -2.43 6.34
CA ALA A 89 -9.90 -1.76 7.33
C ALA A 89 -9.21 -2.72 8.32
N ASN A 90 -9.87 -3.83 8.66
CA ASN A 90 -9.34 -4.86 9.54
C ASN A 90 -8.18 -5.69 8.93
N LEU A 91 -7.84 -5.49 7.68
CA LEU A 91 -6.65 -6.04 7.02
C LEU A 91 -5.65 -4.94 6.69
N ILE A 92 -6.10 -3.88 6.04
CA ILE A 92 -5.21 -2.80 5.56
C ILE A 92 -4.55 -2.06 6.71
N LEU A 93 -5.32 -1.70 7.75
CA LEU A 93 -4.78 -0.93 8.87
C LEU A 93 -3.71 -1.69 9.66
N PRO A 94 -3.90 -2.98 10.04
CA PRO A 94 -2.82 -3.78 10.62
C PRO A 94 -1.61 -3.91 9.68
N PHE A 95 -1.83 -4.09 8.37
CA PHE A 95 -0.74 -4.19 7.40
C PHE A 95 0.11 -2.93 7.41
N ILE A 96 -0.50 -1.75 7.38
CA ILE A 96 0.23 -0.47 7.45
C ILE A 96 0.97 -0.36 8.79
N ILE A 97 0.26 -0.49 9.93
CA ILE A 97 0.84 -0.24 11.26
C ILE A 97 2.00 -1.18 11.56
N TYR A 98 1.88 -2.47 11.22
CA TYR A 98 2.91 -3.45 11.53
C TYR A 98 4.06 -3.48 10.51
N ASN A 99 3.98 -2.70 9.43
CA ASN A 99 5.08 -2.48 8.49
C ASN A 99 5.73 -1.09 8.63
N LEU A 100 5.20 -0.23 9.50
CA LEU A 100 5.86 1.01 9.88
C LEU A 100 6.82 0.77 11.06
N GLU A 101 7.96 1.43 11.06
CA GLU A 101 8.97 1.36 12.12
C GLU A 101 9.12 2.68 12.86
N GLY A 102 9.53 2.60 14.13
CA GLY A 102 9.91 3.73 14.96
C GLY A 102 8.93 4.90 14.92
N ASP A 103 9.48 6.09 14.65
CA ASP A 103 8.76 7.36 14.66
C ASP A 103 7.60 7.42 13.66
N ASP A 104 7.69 6.73 12.54
CA ASP A 104 6.62 6.73 11.52
C ASP A 104 5.39 5.97 12.00
N ARG A 105 5.59 4.88 12.73
CA ARG A 105 4.50 4.16 13.41
C ARG A 105 3.84 5.04 14.46
N ASP A 106 4.63 5.71 15.27
CA ASP A 106 4.15 6.58 16.36
C ASP A 106 3.37 7.76 15.79
N LYS A 107 3.88 8.42 14.75
CA LYS A 107 3.17 9.49 14.05
C LYS A 107 1.85 9.00 13.44
N PHE A 108 1.89 7.89 12.70
CA PHE A 108 0.70 7.34 12.04
C PHE A 108 -0.41 6.96 13.05
N THR A 109 0.01 6.49 14.23
CA THR A 109 -0.94 6.05 15.26
C THR A 109 -1.29 7.12 16.28
N SER A 110 -0.68 8.31 16.25
CA SER A 110 -0.85 9.37 17.28
C SER A 110 -2.33 9.71 17.52
N ASP A 111 -3.07 9.95 16.46
CA ASP A 111 -4.46 10.38 16.49
C ASP A 111 -5.47 9.23 16.58
N MET A 112 -4.98 7.98 16.61
CA MET A 112 -5.85 6.83 16.73
C MET A 112 -6.39 6.67 18.15
N PRO A 113 -7.71 6.40 18.32
CA PRO A 113 -8.26 6.06 19.62
C PRO A 113 -7.50 4.92 20.29
N TRP A 114 -7.17 5.06 21.58
CA TRP A 114 -6.38 4.05 22.29
C TRP A 114 -7.06 2.67 22.29
N ILE A 115 -8.38 2.63 22.31
CA ILE A 115 -9.19 1.41 22.20
C ILE A 115 -8.87 0.68 20.88
N LEU A 116 -8.76 1.41 19.76
CA LEU A 116 -8.40 0.83 18.49
C LEU A 116 -6.99 0.22 18.52
N LYS A 117 -6.02 0.97 19.06
CA LYS A 117 -4.61 0.53 19.17
C LYS A 117 -4.41 -0.66 20.10
N LYS A 118 -5.00 -0.61 21.27
CA LYS A 118 -4.70 -1.56 22.36
C LYS A 118 -5.66 -2.76 22.43
N PHE A 119 -6.84 -2.66 21.83
CA PHE A 119 -7.85 -3.70 21.92
C PHE A 119 -8.39 -4.18 20.58
N VAL A 120 -8.87 -3.30 19.73
CA VAL A 120 -9.52 -3.71 18.48
C VAL A 120 -8.51 -4.37 17.53
N LEU A 121 -7.38 -3.72 17.27
CA LEU A 121 -6.34 -4.24 16.37
C LEU A 121 -5.72 -5.56 16.87
N PRO A 122 -5.18 -5.63 18.10
CA PRO A 122 -4.44 -6.79 18.55
C PRO A 122 -5.33 -7.95 19.04
N VAL A 123 -6.60 -7.69 19.39
CA VAL A 123 -7.52 -8.70 19.96
C VAL A 123 -8.66 -9.02 19.00
N ILE A 124 -9.51 -8.03 18.68
CA ILE A 124 -10.74 -8.28 17.90
C ILE A 124 -10.38 -8.63 16.44
N TRP A 125 -9.51 -7.84 15.83
CA TRP A 125 -9.14 -8.03 14.41
C TRP A 125 -8.03 -9.05 14.19
N LYS A 126 -7.34 -9.50 15.23
CA LYS A 126 -6.23 -10.44 15.14
C LYS A 126 -6.55 -11.66 14.27
N LYS A 127 -7.73 -12.28 14.48
CA LYS A 127 -8.16 -13.44 13.69
C LYS A 127 -8.25 -13.18 12.19
N LYS A 128 -8.46 -11.91 11.79
CA LYS A 128 -8.57 -11.51 10.39
C LYS A 128 -7.20 -11.32 9.75
N TRP A 129 -6.28 -10.64 10.43
CA TRP A 129 -5.00 -10.26 9.87
C TRP A 129 -3.82 -11.17 10.25
N VAL A 130 -3.99 -12.09 11.20
CA VAL A 130 -2.89 -12.97 11.67
C VAL A 130 -2.25 -13.79 10.53
N LYS A 131 -3.00 -14.12 9.49
CA LYS A 131 -2.48 -14.80 8.29
C LYS A 131 -1.48 -13.97 7.49
N MET A 132 -1.48 -12.65 7.68
CA MET A 132 -0.54 -11.72 7.03
C MET A 132 0.78 -11.61 7.80
N LYS A 133 0.90 -12.23 8.98
CA LYS A 133 2.09 -12.16 9.83
C LYS A 133 3.42 -12.40 9.08
N PRO A 134 3.53 -13.31 8.12
CA PRO A 134 4.77 -13.49 7.34
C PRO A 134 5.18 -12.26 6.51
N PHE A 135 4.27 -11.31 6.29
CA PHE A 135 4.48 -10.09 5.50
C PHE A 135 4.56 -8.82 6.35
N LEU A 136 4.65 -8.97 7.67
CA LEU A 136 4.73 -7.87 8.63
C LEU A 136 6.13 -7.82 9.22
N LEU A 137 6.64 -6.60 9.48
CA LEU A 137 7.97 -6.38 10.07
C LEU A 137 7.97 -6.50 11.60
N ALA A 138 6.80 -6.42 12.23
CA ALA A 138 6.65 -6.41 13.70
C ALA A 138 5.78 -7.55 14.20
#